data_5bfeea890ccaea242ad4a6bc3efb8d2a
#
_entry.id   5bfeea890ccaea242ad4a6bc3efb8d2a
#
_cell.length_a   1.000
_cell.length_b   1.000
_cell.length_c   1.000
_cell.angle_alpha   90.00
_cell.angle_beta   90.00
_cell.angle_gamma   90.00
#
_symmetry.space_group_name_H-M   'P 1'
#
loop_
_entity.id
_entity.type
_entity.pdbx_description
1 polymer ?
#
loop_
_entity_poly.entity_id
_entity_poly.type
_entity_poly.pdbx_seq_one_letter_code
_entity_poly.pdbx_strand_id
1 'polypeptide(L)'
;MQKKLDDFYLFGSTNKDLITDDEIKNYKLNQFPLVNGKKTEMTTAITKIKKIIKGRTLHFDGLICDQRSQHSILDLAESLRSSINHCEAEEINNFYAAYQIYGGSLVSFNELRKRADLIIFIGTFDSEVLKRFSKNLCWSSKKIQSKIYYISTKKISSFKQKITLKGNTSIYNFFINLFKQKKLHVNHQLLQKELKSSRYPVLVINPKNGFMLTQQLLKLTEFINNKIRKLRIFKISGLNNSSGFVNSCVIKTGFPASVSFNDWGLSYNPIKYTANVQKSEKPIQIYTSNLNSNPKIEKFKQNIFIGHPNVIKKEKFDIFIPVKTPGIDSNGIALRSDGIGVLKLEKKIDSNYIQLDELVKELTNND
;
A
#
# COMPACT_ATOMS: atom_id res chain seq x y z
N MET A 1 -7.92 9.92 -11.87
CA MET A 1 -8.10 9.61 -10.44
C MET A 1 -7.00 8.70 -9.89
N GLN A 2 -6.89 7.42 -10.22
CA GLN A 2 -5.89 6.51 -9.63
C GLN A 2 -4.44 7.05 -9.67
N LYS A 3 -4.01 7.62 -10.80
CA LYS A 3 -2.64 8.17 -10.97
C LYS A 3 -2.32 9.32 -10.01
N LYS A 4 -3.28 10.17 -9.66
CA LYS A 4 -3.10 11.26 -8.69
C LYS A 4 -3.10 10.76 -7.25
N LEU A 5 -3.95 9.80 -6.94
CA LEU A 5 -3.94 9.12 -5.65
C LEU A 5 -2.57 8.46 -5.38
N ASP A 6 -2.01 7.79 -6.39
CA ASP A 6 -0.69 7.17 -6.27
C ASP A 6 0.42 8.22 -6.02
N ASP A 7 0.38 9.37 -6.72
CA ASP A 7 1.34 10.46 -6.52
C ASP A 7 1.20 11.08 -5.12
N PHE A 8 -0.01 11.21 -4.63
CA PHE A 8 -0.27 11.68 -3.28
C PHE A 8 0.31 10.75 -2.23
N TYR A 9 0.07 9.45 -2.31
CA TYR A 9 0.63 8.48 -1.37
C TYR A 9 2.15 8.38 -1.46
N LEU A 10 2.73 8.52 -2.64
CA LEU A 10 4.17 8.42 -2.83
C LEU A 10 4.92 9.70 -2.44
N PHE A 11 4.38 10.87 -2.77
CA PHE A 11 5.13 12.14 -2.77
C PHE A 11 4.42 13.27 -2.07
N GLY A 12 3.14 13.11 -1.71
CA GLY A 12 2.31 14.19 -1.19
C GLY A 12 2.86 14.80 0.09
N SER A 13 2.70 16.11 0.20
CA SER A 13 3.07 16.89 1.38
C SER A 13 1.90 17.72 1.90
N THR A 14 0.89 17.98 1.08
CA THR A 14 -0.27 18.80 1.42
C THR A 14 -1.55 18.30 0.75
N ASN A 15 -2.69 18.73 1.28
CA ASN A 15 -4.04 18.43 0.82
C ASN A 15 -4.34 18.77 -0.63
N LYS A 16 -3.69 19.81 -1.15
CA LYS A 16 -3.92 20.32 -2.52
C LYS A 16 -3.52 19.32 -3.61
N ASP A 17 -2.73 18.32 -3.25
CA ASP A 17 -2.19 17.34 -4.20
C ASP A 17 -3.16 16.15 -4.42
N LEU A 18 -4.14 15.93 -3.54
CA LEU A 18 -5.00 14.75 -3.57
C LEU A 18 -6.26 14.93 -4.40
N ILE A 19 -6.99 16.02 -4.16
CA ILE A 19 -8.35 16.22 -4.68
C ILE A 19 -8.38 17.42 -5.58
N THR A 20 -8.81 17.21 -6.80
CA THR A 20 -8.99 18.30 -7.78
C THR A 20 -10.39 18.86 -7.73
N ASP A 21 -10.53 20.12 -8.20
CA ASP A 21 -11.84 20.74 -8.36
C ASP A 21 -12.77 19.90 -9.25
N ASP A 22 -12.22 19.18 -10.24
CA ASP A 22 -12.98 18.26 -11.08
C ASP A 22 -13.51 17.04 -10.32
N GLU A 23 -12.76 16.51 -9.37
CA GLU A 23 -13.21 15.40 -8.52
C GLU A 23 -14.31 15.86 -7.57
N ILE A 24 -14.22 17.08 -7.04
CA ILE A 24 -15.27 17.70 -6.22
C ILE A 24 -16.53 17.93 -7.06
N LYS A 25 -16.40 18.53 -8.25
CA LYS A 25 -17.52 18.78 -9.17
C LYS A 25 -18.24 17.50 -9.59
N ASN A 26 -17.49 16.41 -9.79
CA ASN A 26 -18.04 15.13 -10.22
C ASN A 26 -18.45 14.22 -9.04
N TYR A 27 -18.33 14.69 -7.80
CA TYR A 27 -18.72 13.93 -6.63
C TYR A 27 -20.23 13.81 -6.53
N LYS A 28 -20.72 12.58 -6.40
CA LYS A 28 -22.16 12.30 -6.35
C LYS A 28 -22.67 12.47 -4.94
N LEU A 29 -23.45 13.53 -4.71
CA LEU A 29 -24.00 13.88 -3.38
C LEU A 29 -25.24 13.06 -2.98
N ASN A 30 -25.95 12.47 -3.95
CA ASN A 30 -27.26 11.82 -3.72
C ASN A 30 -27.25 10.36 -4.17
N GLN A 31 -26.27 9.58 -3.72
CA GLN A 31 -26.28 8.13 -3.93
C GLN A 31 -27.04 7.43 -2.80
N PHE A 32 -27.94 6.55 -3.18
CA PHE A 32 -28.66 5.68 -2.24
C PHE A 32 -27.91 4.37 -2.03
N PRO A 33 -28.05 3.75 -0.86
CA PRO A 33 -27.68 2.36 -0.69
C PRO A 33 -28.39 1.47 -1.70
N LEU A 34 -27.73 0.38 -2.09
CA LEU A 34 -28.33 -0.64 -2.97
C LEU A 34 -28.35 -1.99 -2.25
N VAL A 35 -29.46 -2.70 -2.39
CA VAL A 35 -29.57 -4.11 -2.00
C VAL A 35 -30.01 -4.89 -3.23
N ASN A 36 -29.21 -5.85 -3.68
CA ASN A 36 -29.42 -6.60 -4.92
C ASN A 36 -29.71 -5.66 -6.14
N GLY A 37 -28.93 -4.59 -6.25
CA GLY A 37 -29.05 -3.59 -7.32
C GLY A 37 -30.23 -2.62 -7.20
N LYS A 38 -31.11 -2.77 -6.22
CA LYS A 38 -32.26 -1.88 -5.98
C LYS A 38 -31.95 -0.84 -4.92
N LYS A 39 -32.36 0.41 -5.16
CA LYS A 39 -32.25 1.50 -4.19
C LYS A 39 -33.07 1.19 -2.93
N THR A 40 -32.49 1.50 -1.77
CA THR A 40 -33.14 1.27 -0.48
C THR A 40 -32.76 2.38 0.52
N GLU A 41 -33.48 2.44 1.62
CA GLU A 41 -33.13 3.30 2.76
C GLU A 41 -31.91 2.77 3.52
N MET A 42 -31.19 3.67 4.18
CA MET A 42 -29.96 3.34 4.91
C MET A 42 -30.25 2.32 6.03
N THR A 43 -31.30 2.53 6.79
CA THR A 43 -31.73 1.63 7.89
C THR A 43 -32.03 0.23 7.39
N THR A 44 -32.72 0.11 6.27
CA THR A 44 -33.01 -1.19 5.62
C THR A 44 -31.73 -1.90 5.19
N ALA A 45 -30.77 -1.16 4.58
CA ALA A 45 -29.49 -1.73 4.17
C ALA A 45 -28.67 -2.22 5.37
N ILE A 46 -28.60 -1.44 6.45
CA ILE A 46 -27.91 -1.79 7.70
C ILE A 46 -28.53 -3.03 8.34
N THR A 47 -29.85 -3.07 8.48
CA THR A 47 -30.58 -4.23 9.01
C THR A 47 -30.32 -5.48 8.18
N LYS A 48 -30.22 -5.33 6.85
CA LYS A 48 -29.89 -6.44 5.95
C LYS A 48 -28.46 -6.94 6.18
N ILE A 49 -27.49 -6.02 6.35
CA ILE A 49 -26.11 -6.40 6.68
C ILE A 49 -26.08 -7.11 8.03
N LYS A 50 -26.66 -6.56 9.11
CA LYS A 50 -26.75 -7.20 10.42
C LYS A 50 -27.26 -8.64 10.34
N LYS A 51 -28.34 -8.86 9.56
CA LYS A 51 -28.89 -10.20 9.32
C LYS A 51 -27.92 -11.14 8.60
N ILE A 52 -27.15 -10.62 7.63
CA ILE A 52 -26.21 -11.41 6.86
C ILE A 52 -25.00 -11.79 7.68
N ILE A 53 -24.45 -10.88 8.49
CA ILE A 53 -23.22 -11.10 9.25
C ILE A 53 -23.42 -11.90 10.53
N LYS A 54 -24.66 -11.95 11.05
CA LYS A 54 -24.98 -12.62 12.32
C LYS A 54 -24.58 -14.10 12.30
N GLY A 55 -23.67 -14.50 13.19
CA GLY A 55 -23.22 -15.89 13.36
C GLY A 55 -22.44 -16.45 12.16
N ARG A 56 -21.93 -15.62 11.27
CA ARG A 56 -21.18 -16.08 10.09
C ARG A 56 -19.73 -15.59 10.12
N THR A 57 -18.85 -16.42 9.60
CA THR A 57 -17.44 -16.05 9.39
C THR A 57 -17.30 -15.20 8.15
N LEU A 58 -16.61 -14.07 8.29
CA LEU A 58 -16.47 -13.06 7.25
C LEU A 58 -15.00 -12.88 6.87
N HIS A 59 -14.78 -12.27 5.70
CA HIS A 59 -13.50 -11.74 5.28
C HIS A 59 -13.62 -10.24 5.01
N PHE A 60 -12.87 -9.43 5.76
CA PHE A 60 -12.73 -8.01 5.50
C PHE A 60 -11.55 -7.77 4.56
N ASP A 61 -11.76 -6.97 3.51
CA ASP A 61 -10.72 -6.65 2.55
C ASP A 61 -10.87 -5.20 2.03
N GLY A 62 -9.91 -4.80 1.21
CA GLY A 62 -9.81 -3.44 0.72
C GLY A 62 -9.13 -2.52 1.71
N LEU A 63 -9.84 -2.08 2.73
CA LEU A 63 -9.42 -1.11 3.75
C LEU A 63 -8.72 0.12 3.17
N ILE A 64 -9.19 0.55 2.00
CA ILE A 64 -8.75 1.75 1.31
C ILE A 64 -9.49 2.95 1.92
N CYS A 65 -9.18 3.24 3.15
CA CYS A 65 -9.84 4.28 3.92
C CYS A 65 -8.84 5.03 4.82
N ASP A 66 -9.29 6.10 5.43
CA ASP A 66 -8.48 6.85 6.38
C ASP A 66 -8.19 6.04 7.65
N GLN A 67 -7.22 6.50 8.44
CA GLN A 67 -6.71 5.74 9.57
C GLN A 67 -7.77 5.47 10.64
N ARG A 68 -8.66 6.43 10.92
CA ARG A 68 -9.76 6.27 11.88
C ARG A 68 -10.71 5.16 11.45
N SER A 69 -11.10 5.17 10.19
CA SER A 69 -11.96 4.13 9.62
C SER A 69 -11.28 2.75 9.63
N GLN A 70 -9.96 2.69 9.39
CA GLN A 70 -9.21 1.43 9.48
C GLN A 70 -9.24 0.84 10.88
N HIS A 71 -9.08 1.64 11.92
CA HIS A 71 -9.21 1.18 13.31
C HIS A 71 -10.61 0.65 13.59
N SER A 72 -11.65 1.39 13.22
CA SER A 72 -13.04 0.96 13.45
C SER A 72 -13.36 -0.38 12.76
N ILE A 73 -12.85 -0.58 11.52
CA ILE A 73 -13.06 -1.85 10.81
C ILE A 73 -12.28 -3.00 11.47
N LEU A 74 -11.08 -2.73 11.99
CA LEU A 74 -10.32 -3.73 12.76
C LEU A 74 -11.08 -4.16 14.03
N ASP A 75 -11.72 -3.21 14.73
CA ASP A 75 -12.55 -3.48 15.89
C ASP A 75 -13.79 -4.31 15.50
N LEU A 76 -14.44 -3.99 14.38
CA LEU A 76 -15.55 -4.77 13.86
C LEU A 76 -15.13 -6.19 13.48
N ALA A 77 -13.97 -6.34 12.82
CA ALA A 77 -13.46 -7.65 12.42
C ALA A 77 -13.15 -8.53 13.65
N GLU A 78 -12.64 -7.93 14.73
CA GLU A 78 -12.43 -8.62 16.00
C GLU A 78 -13.75 -9.05 16.64
N SER A 79 -14.72 -8.14 16.77
CA SER A 79 -16.03 -8.44 17.35
C SER A 79 -16.78 -9.54 16.60
N LEU A 80 -16.59 -9.64 15.28
CA LEU A 80 -17.18 -10.65 14.41
C LEU A 80 -16.29 -11.88 14.22
N ARG A 81 -15.18 -12.00 14.93
CA ARG A 81 -14.21 -13.13 14.83
C ARG A 81 -13.84 -13.45 13.40
N SER A 82 -13.52 -12.43 12.65
CA SER A 82 -13.33 -12.48 11.20
C SER A 82 -11.88 -12.36 10.79
N SER A 83 -11.57 -12.77 9.55
CA SER A 83 -10.28 -12.48 8.94
C SER A 83 -10.30 -11.10 8.29
N ILE A 84 -9.14 -10.44 8.28
CA ILE A 84 -8.98 -9.12 7.71
C ILE A 84 -7.68 -9.01 6.92
N ASN A 85 -7.76 -8.32 5.80
CA ASN A 85 -6.63 -8.06 4.93
C ASN A 85 -6.73 -6.67 4.29
N HIS A 86 -5.70 -6.29 3.53
CA HIS A 86 -5.66 -5.07 2.75
C HIS A 86 -5.46 -5.41 1.28
N CYS A 87 -5.97 -4.61 0.35
CA CYS A 87 -5.79 -4.85 -1.09
C CYS A 87 -4.31 -4.90 -1.54
N GLU A 88 -3.39 -4.31 -0.78
CA GLU A 88 -1.94 -4.35 -1.02
C GLU A 88 -1.21 -5.31 -0.05
N ALA A 89 -1.91 -6.27 0.52
CA ALA A 89 -1.35 -7.15 1.56
C ALA A 89 -0.16 -8.00 1.08
N GLU A 90 -0.12 -8.37 -0.17
CA GLU A 90 1.02 -9.11 -0.74
C GLU A 90 2.31 -8.29 -0.61
N GLU A 91 2.30 -7.02 -0.99
CA GLU A 91 3.44 -6.13 -0.86
C GLU A 91 3.84 -5.90 0.60
N ILE A 92 2.84 -5.71 1.47
CA ILE A 92 3.02 -5.54 2.90
C ILE A 92 3.75 -6.76 3.47
N ASN A 93 3.22 -7.95 3.23
CA ASN A 93 3.78 -9.19 3.76
C ASN A 93 5.16 -9.48 3.20
N ASN A 94 5.38 -9.31 1.89
CA ASN A 94 6.68 -9.50 1.25
C ASN A 94 7.76 -8.62 1.88
N PHE A 95 7.42 -7.36 2.22
CA PHE A 95 8.37 -6.45 2.84
C PHE A 95 8.59 -6.78 4.32
N TYR A 96 7.53 -6.82 5.11
CA TYR A 96 7.65 -6.91 6.56
C TYR A 96 8.15 -8.28 7.03
N ALA A 97 7.78 -9.37 6.35
CA ALA A 97 8.33 -10.69 6.66
C ALA A 97 9.85 -10.74 6.45
N ALA A 98 10.35 -10.16 5.37
CA ALA A 98 11.78 -10.08 5.12
C ALA A 98 12.48 -9.09 6.08
N TYR A 99 11.84 -7.96 6.36
CA TYR A 99 12.38 -6.93 7.24
C TYR A 99 12.53 -7.39 8.69
N GLN A 100 11.62 -8.21 9.20
CA GLN A 100 11.72 -8.82 10.53
C GLN A 100 12.94 -9.72 10.66
N ILE A 101 13.39 -10.36 9.57
CA ILE A 101 14.54 -11.27 9.58
C ILE A 101 15.87 -10.50 9.53
N TYR A 102 15.97 -9.50 8.65
CA TYR A 102 17.24 -8.84 8.34
C TYR A 102 17.35 -7.41 8.86
N GLY A 103 16.22 -6.79 9.21
CA GLY A 103 16.20 -5.37 9.56
C GLY A 103 16.60 -4.47 8.40
N GLY A 104 17.10 -3.28 8.75
CA GLY A 104 17.60 -2.30 7.79
C GLY A 104 17.29 -0.86 8.20
N SER A 105 17.99 0.09 7.60
CA SER A 105 17.74 1.51 7.81
C SER A 105 16.81 2.05 6.72
N LEU A 106 15.55 2.26 7.06
CA LEU A 106 14.58 2.88 6.16
C LEU A 106 14.79 4.39 6.08
N VAL A 107 14.57 4.95 4.91
CA VAL A 107 14.62 6.41 4.69
C VAL A 107 13.26 6.93 4.24
N SER A 108 12.98 8.17 4.64
CA SER A 108 11.83 8.91 4.15
C SER A 108 12.04 9.39 2.71
N PHE A 109 10.94 9.72 2.03
CA PHE A 109 11.01 10.34 0.71
C PHE A 109 11.80 11.66 0.74
N ASN A 110 11.67 12.45 1.80
CA ASN A 110 12.40 13.70 1.95
C ASN A 110 13.91 13.49 2.12
N GLU A 111 14.34 12.44 2.83
CA GLU A 111 15.75 12.10 2.93
C GLU A 111 16.30 11.58 1.60
N LEU A 112 15.55 10.72 0.91
CA LEU A 112 15.90 10.26 -0.44
C LEU A 112 16.12 11.46 -1.37
N ARG A 113 15.22 12.46 -1.34
CA ARG A 113 15.30 13.64 -2.19
C ARG A 113 16.45 14.60 -1.83
N LYS A 114 16.70 14.79 -0.51
CA LYS A 114 17.64 15.83 -0.04
C LYS A 114 19.05 15.32 0.23
N ARG A 115 19.22 14.03 0.54
CA ARG A 115 20.48 13.48 1.03
C ARG A 115 21.12 12.44 0.13
N ALA A 116 20.32 11.69 -0.64
CA ALA A 116 20.87 10.60 -1.45
C ALA A 116 21.82 11.13 -2.53
N ASP A 117 23.05 10.68 -2.50
CA ASP A 117 24.09 10.95 -3.52
C ASP A 117 24.30 9.76 -4.47
N LEU A 118 23.80 8.58 -4.09
CA LEU A 118 23.74 7.37 -4.91
C LEU A 118 22.38 6.69 -4.70
N ILE A 119 21.66 6.44 -5.79
CA ILE A 119 20.37 5.74 -5.76
C ILE A 119 20.45 4.52 -6.67
N ILE A 120 20.11 3.36 -6.12
CA ILE A 120 20.17 2.08 -6.84
C ILE A 120 18.77 1.46 -6.87
N PHE A 121 18.18 1.39 -8.04
CA PHE A 121 16.94 0.66 -8.26
C PHE A 121 17.25 -0.79 -8.61
N ILE A 122 16.63 -1.75 -7.91
CA ILE A 122 16.84 -3.17 -8.17
C ILE A 122 15.50 -3.89 -8.36
N GLY A 123 15.40 -4.64 -9.44
CA GLY A 123 14.22 -5.42 -9.80
C GLY A 123 13.39 -4.79 -10.91
N THR A 124 12.09 -5.07 -10.96
CA THR A 124 11.17 -4.51 -11.94
C THR A 124 10.35 -3.38 -11.32
N PHE A 125 10.22 -2.29 -12.07
CA PHE A 125 9.41 -1.14 -11.69
C PHE A 125 8.53 -0.74 -12.87
N ASP A 126 7.33 -0.28 -12.57
CA ASP A 126 6.47 0.33 -13.56
C ASP A 126 7.13 1.61 -14.13
N SER A 127 7.11 1.75 -15.46
CA SER A 127 7.70 2.89 -16.13
C SER A 127 7.08 4.23 -15.73
N GLU A 128 5.78 4.24 -15.42
CA GLU A 128 5.07 5.42 -14.96
C GLU A 128 5.50 5.80 -13.53
N VAL A 129 5.69 4.82 -12.64
CA VAL A 129 6.23 5.03 -11.30
C VAL A 129 7.63 5.64 -11.39
N LEU A 130 8.50 5.10 -12.26
CA LEU A 130 9.84 5.64 -12.45
C LEU A 130 9.85 7.06 -12.99
N LYS A 131 8.98 7.39 -13.96
CA LYS A 131 8.82 8.77 -14.47
C LYS A 131 8.37 9.73 -13.37
N ARG A 132 7.43 9.33 -12.53
CA ARG A 132 6.94 10.13 -11.40
C ARG A 132 8.02 10.34 -10.35
N PHE A 133 8.79 9.29 -10.03
CA PHE A 133 9.95 9.40 -9.16
C PHE A 133 10.98 10.39 -9.69
N SER A 134 11.34 10.31 -10.97
CA SER A 134 12.31 11.23 -11.58
C SER A 134 11.85 12.68 -11.51
N LYS A 135 10.57 12.95 -11.76
CA LYS A 135 9.96 14.28 -11.66
C LYS A 135 9.99 14.81 -10.23
N ASN A 136 9.59 14.01 -9.25
CA ASN A 136 9.43 14.44 -7.85
C ASN A 136 10.75 14.51 -7.07
N LEU A 137 11.76 13.75 -7.49
CA LEU A 137 13.12 13.86 -6.94
C LEU A 137 13.87 15.07 -7.51
N CYS A 138 13.28 15.81 -8.46
CA CYS A 138 13.93 16.96 -9.12
C CYS A 138 15.32 16.60 -9.69
N TRP A 139 15.46 15.43 -10.30
CA TRP A 139 16.73 14.95 -10.84
C TRP A 139 17.30 15.83 -11.97
N SER A 140 16.49 16.74 -12.50
CA SER A 140 16.90 17.75 -13.47
C SER A 140 17.50 19.01 -12.84
N SER A 141 17.32 19.26 -11.53
CA SER A 141 17.87 20.43 -10.87
C SER A 141 19.35 20.18 -10.51
N LYS A 142 20.22 21.07 -10.94
CA LYS A 142 21.70 21.00 -10.79
C LYS A 142 22.24 20.85 -9.36
N LYS A 143 21.40 20.88 -8.33
CA LYS A 143 21.82 20.83 -6.91
C LYS A 143 22.06 19.44 -6.36
N ILE A 144 21.50 18.39 -6.96
CA ILE A 144 21.72 17.01 -6.52
C ILE A 144 21.99 16.16 -7.76
N GLN A 145 23.25 16.06 -8.16
CA GLN A 145 23.68 15.06 -9.13
C GLN A 145 23.78 13.70 -8.44
N SER A 146 22.64 13.18 -7.97
CA SER A 146 22.59 11.81 -7.49
C SER A 146 22.92 10.88 -8.64
N LYS A 147 23.90 10.02 -8.43
CA LYS A 147 24.19 8.95 -9.37
C LYS A 147 23.13 7.89 -9.25
N ILE A 148 22.55 7.50 -10.39
CA ILE A 148 21.41 6.58 -10.40
C ILE A 148 21.77 5.36 -11.21
N TYR A 149 21.69 4.21 -10.57
CA TYR A 149 21.85 2.90 -11.18
C TYR A 149 20.53 2.16 -11.21
N TYR A 150 20.33 1.45 -12.30
CA TYR A 150 19.22 0.51 -12.43
C TYR A 150 19.77 -0.88 -12.71
N ILE A 151 19.44 -1.85 -11.85
CA ILE A 151 19.90 -3.24 -11.93
C ILE A 151 18.68 -4.14 -12.11
N SER A 152 18.60 -4.83 -13.24
CA SER A 152 17.48 -5.69 -13.57
C SER A 152 17.90 -6.85 -14.47
N THR A 153 17.10 -7.92 -14.48
CA THR A 153 17.21 -9.02 -15.46
C THR A 153 16.55 -8.69 -16.80
N LYS A 154 15.71 -7.64 -16.86
CA LYS A 154 15.03 -7.16 -18.07
C LYS A 154 15.74 -5.95 -18.65
N LYS A 155 15.79 -5.85 -19.98
CA LYS A 155 16.32 -4.66 -20.67
C LYS A 155 15.44 -3.44 -20.39
N ILE A 156 16.07 -2.32 -20.05
CA ILE A 156 15.39 -1.04 -19.78
C ILE A 156 16.07 0.04 -20.58
N SER A 157 15.28 0.87 -21.27
CA SER A 157 15.78 1.91 -22.18
C SER A 157 16.08 3.24 -21.49
N SER A 158 15.41 3.57 -20.40
CA SER A 158 15.26 4.92 -19.86
C SER A 158 16.34 5.40 -18.89
N PHE A 159 17.34 4.60 -18.53
CA PHE A 159 18.40 4.98 -17.59
C PHE A 159 19.77 5.03 -18.25
N LYS A 160 20.56 6.08 -17.94
CA LYS A 160 21.94 6.22 -18.43
C LYS A 160 22.86 5.14 -17.87
N GLN A 161 22.74 4.86 -16.56
CA GLN A 161 23.54 3.85 -15.87
C GLN A 161 22.68 2.63 -15.56
N LYS A 162 22.83 1.59 -16.37
CA LYS A 162 22.06 0.35 -16.25
C LYS A 162 23.00 -0.85 -16.28
N ILE A 163 22.69 -1.83 -15.42
CA ILE A 163 23.34 -3.12 -15.39
C ILE A 163 22.25 -4.17 -15.63
N THR A 164 22.35 -4.87 -16.75
CA THR A 164 21.46 -5.99 -17.06
C THR A 164 22.14 -7.27 -16.66
N LEU A 165 21.56 -7.99 -15.71
CA LEU A 165 22.04 -9.30 -15.27
C LEU A 165 21.62 -10.36 -16.29
N LYS A 166 22.54 -11.21 -16.69
CA LYS A 166 22.28 -12.30 -17.65
C LYS A 166 21.84 -13.57 -16.93
N GLY A 167 20.82 -14.24 -17.46
CA GLY A 167 20.39 -15.56 -17.03
C GLY A 167 19.91 -15.61 -15.57
N ASN A 168 20.22 -16.71 -14.90
CA ASN A 168 19.83 -16.99 -13.52
C ASN A 168 20.77 -16.37 -12.46
N THR A 169 21.57 -15.36 -12.83
CA THR A 169 22.45 -14.69 -11.86
C THR A 169 21.59 -14.01 -10.80
N SER A 170 21.63 -14.50 -9.56
CA SER A 170 20.95 -13.84 -8.46
C SER A 170 21.57 -12.47 -8.21
N ILE A 171 20.72 -11.50 -7.90
CA ILE A 171 21.17 -10.14 -7.57
C ILE A 171 22.14 -10.17 -6.38
N TYR A 172 21.89 -11.03 -5.42
CA TYR A 172 22.77 -11.22 -4.27
C TYR A 172 24.18 -11.68 -4.69
N ASN A 173 24.28 -12.69 -5.54
CA ASN A 173 25.57 -13.18 -6.06
C ASN A 173 26.30 -12.12 -6.89
N PHE A 174 25.56 -11.32 -7.67
CA PHE A 174 26.15 -10.20 -8.39
C PHE A 174 26.89 -9.25 -7.44
N PHE A 175 26.25 -8.83 -6.35
CA PHE A 175 26.89 -7.92 -5.39
C PHE A 175 28.02 -8.59 -4.58
N ILE A 176 27.90 -9.86 -4.23
CA ILE A 176 29.03 -10.59 -3.62
C ILE A 176 30.24 -10.56 -4.55
N ASN A 177 30.04 -10.87 -5.82
CA ASN A 177 31.09 -10.86 -6.82
C ASN A 177 31.66 -9.44 -7.04
N LEU A 178 30.81 -8.41 -6.98
CA LEU A 178 31.25 -7.02 -7.07
C LEU A 178 32.32 -6.67 -6.00
N PHE A 179 32.25 -7.28 -4.80
CA PHE A 179 33.19 -7.02 -3.72
C PHE A 179 34.34 -8.05 -3.62
N LYS A 180 34.19 -9.24 -4.21
CA LYS A 180 35.18 -10.31 -4.13
C LYS A 180 36.10 -10.37 -5.35
N GLN A 181 35.63 -10.00 -6.54
CA GLN A 181 36.42 -10.16 -7.77
C GLN A 181 37.46 -9.05 -7.96
N LYS A 182 38.68 -9.46 -8.39
CA LYS A 182 39.76 -8.53 -8.73
C LYS A 182 39.61 -7.90 -10.10
N LYS A 183 38.98 -8.59 -11.05
CA LYS A 183 38.68 -8.07 -12.41
C LYS A 183 37.18 -7.96 -12.61
N LEU A 184 36.67 -6.75 -12.76
CA LEU A 184 35.27 -6.42 -12.99
C LEU A 184 35.09 -5.75 -14.34
N HIS A 185 33.92 -5.91 -14.93
CA HIS A 185 33.49 -5.11 -16.06
C HIS A 185 33.46 -3.61 -15.70
N VAL A 186 33.74 -2.70 -16.62
CA VAL A 186 33.86 -1.25 -16.36
C VAL A 186 32.67 -0.68 -15.59
N ASN A 187 31.44 -1.01 -15.99
CA ASN A 187 30.23 -0.53 -15.30
C ASN A 187 30.12 -1.06 -13.86
N HIS A 188 30.65 -2.26 -13.59
CA HIS A 188 30.67 -2.84 -12.26
C HIS A 188 31.74 -2.19 -11.38
N GLN A 189 32.88 -1.84 -11.95
CA GLN A 189 33.94 -1.07 -11.24
C GLN A 189 33.42 0.30 -10.84
N LEU A 190 32.70 0.99 -11.73
CA LEU A 190 32.07 2.27 -11.43
C LEU A 190 31.09 2.15 -10.28
N LEU A 191 30.16 1.19 -10.31
CA LEU A 191 29.21 0.98 -9.22
C LEU A 191 29.92 0.68 -7.90
N GLN A 192 30.97 -0.16 -7.91
CA GLN A 192 31.75 -0.47 -6.71
C GLN A 192 32.43 0.78 -6.14
N LYS A 193 33.05 1.61 -6.99
CA LYS A 193 33.67 2.88 -6.61
C LYS A 193 32.64 3.82 -6.00
N GLU A 194 31.48 3.97 -6.64
CA GLU A 194 30.41 4.83 -6.16
C GLU A 194 29.86 4.37 -4.81
N LEU A 195 29.62 3.07 -4.63
CA LEU A 195 29.19 2.50 -3.35
C LEU A 195 30.18 2.80 -2.22
N LYS A 196 31.50 2.73 -2.51
CA LYS A 196 32.55 3.03 -1.52
C LYS A 196 32.67 4.52 -1.20
N SER A 197 32.46 5.41 -2.18
CA SER A 197 32.64 6.85 -2.02
C SER A 197 31.38 7.59 -1.58
N SER A 198 30.20 7.01 -1.76
CA SER A 198 28.92 7.61 -1.44
C SER A 198 28.76 7.83 0.07
N ARG A 199 28.21 8.99 0.44
CA ARG A 199 27.89 9.34 1.83
C ARG A 199 26.50 8.91 2.24
N TYR A 200 25.58 8.87 1.29
CA TYR A 200 24.19 8.54 1.54
C TYR A 200 23.60 7.64 0.42
N PRO A 201 24.14 6.42 0.25
CA PRO A 201 23.62 5.49 -0.74
C PRO A 201 22.26 4.94 -0.33
N VAL A 202 21.32 4.90 -1.27
CA VAL A 202 19.98 4.38 -1.04
C VAL A 202 19.65 3.30 -2.06
N LEU A 203 19.23 2.15 -1.56
CA LEU A 203 18.66 1.05 -2.33
C LEU A 203 17.14 1.25 -2.43
N VAL A 204 16.62 1.36 -3.64
CA VAL A 204 15.18 1.43 -3.89
C VAL A 204 14.67 0.06 -4.24
N ILE A 205 13.75 -0.45 -3.44
CA ILE A 205 13.15 -1.77 -3.62
C ILE A 205 11.66 -1.67 -3.89
N ASN A 206 11.15 -2.64 -4.66
CA ASN A 206 9.73 -2.80 -4.94
C ASN A 206 9.25 -4.16 -4.43
N PRO A 207 8.52 -4.23 -3.30
CA PRO A 207 8.05 -5.50 -2.73
C PRO A 207 7.08 -6.28 -3.64
N LYS A 208 6.49 -5.65 -4.67
CA LYS A 208 5.74 -6.35 -5.73
C LYS A 208 6.56 -7.37 -6.51
N ASN A 209 7.87 -7.27 -6.45
CA ASN A 209 8.76 -8.28 -7.06
C ASN A 209 8.82 -9.61 -6.28
N GLY A 210 8.08 -9.74 -5.20
CA GLY A 210 7.91 -10.94 -4.39
C GLY A 210 8.85 -11.02 -3.17
N PHE A 211 8.49 -11.92 -2.26
CA PHE A 211 9.20 -12.13 -1.00
C PHE A 211 10.67 -12.50 -1.19
N MET A 212 10.97 -13.46 -2.07
CA MET A 212 12.34 -13.96 -2.28
C MET A 212 13.30 -12.86 -2.72
N LEU A 213 12.88 -11.99 -3.65
CA LEU A 213 13.73 -10.87 -4.07
C LEU A 213 13.89 -9.84 -2.95
N THR A 214 12.80 -9.50 -2.28
CA THR A 214 12.82 -8.57 -1.15
C THR A 214 13.76 -9.04 -0.06
N GLN A 215 13.69 -10.32 0.32
CA GLN A 215 14.59 -10.96 1.29
C GLN A 215 16.05 -10.88 0.85
N GLN A 216 16.34 -11.21 -0.41
CA GLN A 216 17.71 -11.13 -0.95
C GLN A 216 18.25 -9.69 -0.90
N LEU A 217 17.42 -8.69 -1.15
CA LEU A 217 17.83 -7.29 -1.12
C LEU A 217 18.09 -6.79 0.30
N LEU A 218 17.30 -7.21 1.28
CA LEU A 218 17.55 -6.87 2.69
C LEU A 218 18.83 -7.54 3.21
N LYS A 219 19.02 -8.83 2.91
CA LYS A 219 20.27 -9.54 3.20
C LYS A 219 21.47 -8.89 2.52
N LEU A 220 21.30 -8.43 1.29
CA LEU A 220 22.33 -7.68 0.57
C LEU A 220 22.69 -6.37 1.28
N THR A 221 21.69 -5.65 1.80
CA THR A 221 21.92 -4.42 2.55
C THR A 221 22.76 -4.66 3.79
N GLU A 222 22.49 -5.73 4.54
CA GLU A 222 23.30 -6.16 5.67
C GLU A 222 24.74 -6.48 5.23
N PHE A 223 24.91 -7.27 4.17
CA PHE A 223 26.23 -7.61 3.62
C PHE A 223 27.04 -6.38 3.21
N ILE A 224 26.43 -5.43 2.52
CA ILE A 224 27.09 -4.19 2.08
C ILE A 224 27.45 -3.32 3.29
N ASN A 225 26.55 -3.19 4.27
CA ASN A 225 26.78 -2.41 5.47
C ASN A 225 27.95 -2.90 6.30
N ASN A 226 28.20 -4.20 6.31
CA ASN A 226 29.39 -4.79 6.93
C ASN A 226 30.69 -4.48 6.17
N LYS A 227 30.62 -4.05 4.90
CA LYS A 227 31.80 -3.72 4.07
C LYS A 227 32.08 -2.22 3.96
N ILE A 228 31.05 -1.42 3.72
CA ILE A 228 31.19 0.01 3.38
C ILE A 228 30.43 0.96 4.32
N ARG A 229 29.57 0.44 5.18
CA ARG A 229 28.64 1.17 6.05
C ARG A 229 27.60 2.03 5.30
N LYS A 230 26.37 2.07 5.80
CA LYS A 230 25.33 3.08 5.53
C LYS A 230 24.46 2.93 4.28
N LEU A 231 24.41 1.78 3.59
CA LEU A 231 23.38 1.56 2.58
C LEU A 231 22.00 1.56 3.27
N ARG A 232 21.11 2.42 2.79
CA ARG A 232 19.76 2.60 3.33
C ARG A 232 18.75 2.08 2.33
N ILE A 233 17.52 1.92 2.80
CA ILE A 233 16.45 1.32 2.01
C ILE A 233 15.32 2.33 1.85
N PHE A 234 14.86 2.49 0.61
CA PHE A 234 13.59 3.11 0.31
C PHE A 234 12.68 2.09 -0.37
N LYS A 235 11.49 1.85 0.19
CA LYS A 235 10.51 0.95 -0.43
C LYS A 235 9.51 1.72 -1.28
N ILE A 236 9.25 1.26 -2.50
CA ILE A 236 8.12 1.74 -3.31
C ILE A 236 6.94 0.81 -3.04
N SER A 237 6.11 1.20 -2.10
CA SER A 237 4.85 0.56 -1.72
C SER A 237 4.00 1.59 -0.98
N GLY A 238 2.88 1.21 -0.41
CA GLY A 238 2.12 2.12 0.45
C GLY A 238 1.00 2.87 -0.28
N LEU A 239 0.64 2.42 -1.47
CA LEU A 239 -0.55 2.90 -2.17
C LEU A 239 -1.83 2.56 -1.40
N ASN A 240 -2.93 3.21 -1.74
CA ASN A 240 -4.25 2.97 -1.13
C ASN A 240 -4.25 3.07 0.40
N ASN A 241 -3.41 3.96 0.96
CA ASN A 241 -3.19 4.10 2.41
C ASN A 241 -2.75 2.81 3.12
N SER A 242 -2.03 1.92 2.44
CA SER A 242 -1.56 0.69 3.06
C SER A 242 -0.55 0.92 4.19
N SER A 243 0.19 2.04 4.19
CA SER A 243 1.04 2.43 5.33
C SER A 243 0.21 2.78 6.57
N GLY A 244 -0.95 3.44 6.38
CA GLY A 244 -1.91 3.69 7.46
C GLY A 244 -2.48 2.38 8.00
N PHE A 245 -2.86 1.46 7.10
CA PHE A 245 -3.36 0.15 7.50
C PHE A 245 -2.33 -0.65 8.29
N VAL A 246 -1.08 -0.71 7.84
CA VAL A 246 0.00 -1.38 8.58
C VAL A 246 0.14 -0.79 9.99
N ASN A 247 0.13 0.54 10.11
CA ASN A 247 0.20 1.21 11.41
C ASN A 247 -0.97 0.79 12.32
N SER A 248 -2.21 0.88 11.81
CA SER A 248 -3.42 0.50 12.55
C SER A 248 -3.42 -0.99 12.92
N CYS A 249 -3.04 -1.86 11.98
CA CYS A 249 -3.02 -3.30 12.18
C CYS A 249 -1.95 -3.73 13.20
N VAL A 250 -0.75 -3.16 13.12
CA VAL A 250 0.34 -3.44 14.08
C VAL A 250 -0.04 -2.98 15.49
N ILE A 251 -0.62 -1.78 15.65
CA ILE A 251 -1.07 -1.30 16.97
C ILE A 251 -2.12 -2.23 17.56
N LYS A 252 -3.06 -2.71 16.75
CA LYS A 252 -4.16 -3.56 17.21
C LYS A 252 -3.75 -5.02 17.44
N THR A 253 -2.87 -5.55 16.58
CA THR A 253 -2.63 -7.00 16.49
C THR A 253 -1.18 -7.43 16.66
N GLY A 254 -0.23 -6.52 16.57
CA GLY A 254 1.20 -6.83 16.49
C GLY A 254 1.68 -7.28 15.08
N PHE A 255 0.78 -7.45 14.11
CA PHE A 255 1.09 -7.93 12.76
C PHE A 255 0.75 -6.89 11.67
N PRO A 256 1.47 -6.89 10.54
CA PRO A 256 1.32 -5.83 9.54
C PRO A 256 0.07 -5.95 8.66
N ALA A 257 -0.44 -7.17 8.46
CA ALA A 257 -1.62 -7.49 7.65
C ALA A 257 -1.99 -8.97 7.81
N SER A 258 -2.98 -9.45 7.05
CA SER A 258 -3.32 -10.88 6.93
C SER A 258 -3.54 -11.57 8.28
N VAL A 259 -4.43 -11.01 9.07
CA VAL A 259 -4.78 -11.51 10.41
C VAL A 259 -6.19 -12.08 10.44
N SER A 260 -6.44 -12.96 11.38
CA SER A 260 -7.78 -13.47 11.70
C SER A 260 -7.96 -13.49 13.21
N PHE A 261 -9.06 -12.93 13.63
CA PHE A 261 -9.58 -13.06 15.00
C PHE A 261 -10.42 -14.33 15.05
N ASN A 262 -10.19 -15.17 16.04
CA ASN A 262 -10.91 -16.44 16.21
C ASN A 262 -11.04 -16.76 17.71
N ASP A 263 -11.73 -17.84 18.05
CA ASP A 263 -11.98 -18.22 19.46
C ASP A 263 -10.71 -18.51 20.26
N TRP A 264 -9.63 -18.87 19.58
CA TRP A 264 -8.33 -19.18 20.18
C TRP A 264 -7.41 -17.94 20.24
N GLY A 265 -7.92 -16.77 19.86
CA GLY A 265 -7.18 -15.52 19.83
C GLY A 265 -6.84 -15.07 18.41
N LEU A 266 -5.75 -14.34 18.29
CA LEU A 266 -5.29 -13.75 17.05
C LEU A 266 -4.39 -14.73 16.27
N SER A 267 -4.61 -14.84 14.97
CA SER A 267 -3.79 -15.64 14.05
C SER A 267 -3.28 -14.80 12.89
N TYR A 268 -2.00 -14.92 12.58
CA TYR A 268 -1.35 -14.28 11.42
C TYR A 268 -0.93 -15.34 10.40
N ASN A 269 -1.39 -15.20 9.17
CA ASN A 269 -0.95 -16.06 8.07
C ASN A 269 -1.07 -15.33 6.73
N PRO A 270 0.08 -14.88 6.14
CA PRO A 270 0.10 -14.11 4.91
C PRO A 270 -0.35 -14.88 3.66
N ILE A 271 -0.43 -16.20 3.73
CA ILE A 271 -0.91 -17.06 2.63
C ILE A 271 -2.40 -17.35 2.81
N LYS A 272 -2.78 -17.81 4.00
CA LYS A 272 -4.15 -18.26 4.28
C LYS A 272 -5.16 -17.12 4.23
N TYR A 273 -4.81 -15.95 4.80
CA TYR A 273 -5.77 -14.83 4.92
C TYR A 273 -5.73 -13.87 3.72
N THR A 274 -5.37 -14.36 2.54
CA THR A 274 -5.52 -13.62 1.27
C THR A 274 -6.94 -13.78 0.72
N ALA A 275 -7.45 -12.76 0.00
CA ALA A 275 -8.78 -12.83 -0.62
C ALA A 275 -8.95 -14.06 -1.51
N ASN A 276 -7.89 -14.44 -2.25
CA ASN A 276 -7.91 -15.61 -3.13
C ASN A 276 -8.17 -16.94 -2.39
N VAL A 277 -7.60 -17.11 -1.20
CA VAL A 277 -7.84 -18.31 -0.38
C VAL A 277 -9.15 -18.17 0.36
N GLN A 278 -9.43 -17.02 0.95
CA GLN A 278 -10.60 -16.79 1.78
C GLN A 278 -11.92 -16.91 1.00
N LYS A 279 -11.95 -16.58 -0.29
CA LYS A 279 -13.18 -16.75 -1.12
C LYS A 279 -13.67 -18.20 -1.24
N SER A 280 -12.82 -19.20 -1.01
CA SER A 280 -13.20 -20.61 -0.96
C SER A 280 -13.64 -21.06 0.43
N GLU A 281 -13.11 -20.45 1.49
CA GLU A 281 -13.40 -20.79 2.88
C GLU A 281 -14.58 -20.00 3.45
N LYS A 282 -14.73 -18.73 3.06
CA LYS A 282 -15.71 -17.79 3.60
C LYS A 282 -16.62 -17.26 2.50
N PRO A 283 -17.95 -17.43 2.66
CA PRO A 283 -18.88 -17.03 1.61
C PRO A 283 -19.05 -15.51 1.49
N ILE A 284 -18.71 -14.74 2.53
CA ILE A 284 -19.06 -13.31 2.62
C ILE A 284 -17.79 -12.47 2.72
N GLN A 285 -17.71 -11.46 1.84
CA GLN A 285 -16.71 -10.40 1.90
C GLN A 285 -17.37 -9.07 2.27
N ILE A 286 -16.74 -8.34 3.19
CA ILE A 286 -16.98 -6.90 3.38
C ILE A 286 -15.76 -6.17 2.82
N TYR A 287 -15.94 -5.48 1.72
CA TYR A 287 -14.90 -4.70 1.07
C TYR A 287 -15.10 -3.21 1.37
N THR A 288 -14.06 -2.54 1.86
CA THR A 288 -14.15 -1.13 2.23
C THR A 288 -13.20 -0.27 1.39
N SER A 289 -13.74 0.78 0.77
CA SER A 289 -12.98 1.70 -0.06
C SER A 289 -13.66 3.06 -0.17
N ASN A 290 -13.38 3.99 0.72
CA ASN A 290 -13.90 5.36 0.62
C ASN A 290 -12.88 6.36 0.04
N LEU A 291 -11.61 5.98 -0.11
CA LEU A 291 -10.58 6.82 -0.75
C LEU A 291 -10.34 6.48 -2.24
N ASN A 292 -10.89 5.37 -2.72
CA ASN A 292 -10.72 4.95 -4.11
C ASN A 292 -12.08 4.51 -4.70
N SER A 293 -12.51 5.18 -5.77
CA SER A 293 -13.77 4.87 -6.45
C SER A 293 -13.68 3.75 -7.49
N ASN A 294 -12.49 3.21 -7.74
CA ASN A 294 -12.30 2.12 -8.71
C ASN A 294 -11.33 1.05 -8.17
N PRO A 295 -11.62 0.45 -7.01
CA PRO A 295 -10.78 -0.60 -6.46
C PRO A 295 -10.90 -1.89 -7.28
N LYS A 296 -9.84 -2.72 -7.24
CA LYS A 296 -9.89 -4.09 -7.73
C LYS A 296 -10.43 -4.98 -6.62
N ILE A 297 -11.49 -5.74 -6.92
CA ILE A 297 -12.20 -6.54 -5.91
C ILE A 297 -12.29 -7.99 -6.40
N GLU A 298 -11.87 -8.92 -5.55
CA GLU A 298 -12.08 -10.35 -5.77
C GLU A 298 -13.55 -10.71 -5.55
N LYS A 299 -14.05 -11.63 -6.36
CA LYS A 299 -15.45 -12.04 -6.29
C LYS A 299 -15.64 -13.18 -5.29
N PHE A 300 -16.39 -12.90 -4.23
CA PHE A 300 -16.91 -13.88 -3.27
C PHE A 300 -18.33 -14.31 -3.65
N LYS A 301 -18.86 -15.30 -2.93
CA LYS A 301 -20.26 -15.72 -3.10
C LYS A 301 -21.22 -14.59 -2.77
N GLN A 302 -20.91 -13.80 -1.73
CA GLN A 302 -21.64 -12.60 -1.34
C GLN A 302 -20.68 -11.44 -1.07
N ASN A 303 -20.92 -10.30 -1.69
CA ASN A 303 -20.07 -9.12 -1.61
C ASN A 303 -20.84 -7.92 -1.08
N ILE A 304 -20.40 -7.41 0.06
CA ILE A 304 -20.86 -6.16 0.64
C ILE A 304 -19.79 -5.12 0.40
N PHE A 305 -20.13 -4.03 -0.28
CA PHE A 305 -19.21 -2.92 -0.53
C PHE A 305 -19.65 -1.69 0.27
N ILE A 306 -18.74 -1.17 1.08
CA ILE A 306 -18.92 0.05 1.86
C ILE A 306 -17.86 1.06 1.38
N GLY A 307 -18.27 2.17 0.77
CA GLY A 307 -17.24 3.05 0.27
C GLY A 307 -17.71 4.23 -0.56
N HIS A 308 -16.82 4.65 -1.46
CA HIS A 308 -16.92 5.88 -2.24
C HIS A 308 -18.21 5.94 -3.07
N PRO A 309 -18.98 7.05 -3.01
CA PRO A 309 -20.25 7.17 -3.73
C PRO A 309 -20.14 7.04 -5.26
N ASN A 310 -18.96 7.39 -5.81
CA ASN A 310 -18.70 7.29 -7.24
C ASN A 310 -18.18 5.92 -7.69
N VAL A 311 -18.31 4.87 -6.86
CA VAL A 311 -17.81 3.54 -7.25
C VAL A 311 -18.42 3.08 -8.58
N ILE A 312 -17.57 2.50 -9.44
CA ILE A 312 -17.98 2.00 -10.74
C ILE A 312 -18.59 0.61 -10.58
N LYS A 313 -19.70 0.34 -11.30
CA LYS A 313 -20.37 -0.97 -11.32
C LYS A 313 -20.88 -1.41 -9.93
N LYS A 314 -21.41 -0.48 -9.16
CA LYS A 314 -21.97 -0.72 -7.82
C LYS A 314 -23.10 -1.77 -7.80
N GLU A 315 -23.76 -1.98 -8.93
CA GLU A 315 -24.82 -2.99 -9.12
C GLU A 315 -24.31 -4.44 -9.03
N LYS A 316 -22.99 -4.63 -9.09
CA LYS A 316 -22.38 -5.95 -8.96
C LYS A 316 -22.27 -6.44 -7.52
N PHE A 317 -22.47 -5.55 -6.56
CA PHE A 317 -22.45 -5.91 -5.15
C PHE A 317 -23.85 -6.29 -4.67
N ASP A 318 -23.93 -7.29 -3.79
CA ASP A 318 -25.18 -7.69 -3.17
C ASP A 318 -25.72 -6.56 -2.29
N ILE A 319 -24.81 -5.87 -1.60
CA ILE A 319 -25.11 -4.65 -0.86
C ILE A 319 -24.02 -3.61 -1.16
N PHE A 320 -24.46 -2.39 -1.47
CA PHE A 320 -23.62 -1.21 -1.59
C PHE A 320 -24.08 -0.13 -0.60
N ILE A 321 -23.16 0.37 0.22
CA ILE A 321 -23.41 1.52 1.10
C ILE A 321 -22.44 2.64 0.74
N PRO A 322 -22.94 3.80 0.27
CA PRO A 322 -22.12 4.99 0.10
C PRO A 322 -21.82 5.61 1.47
N VAL A 323 -20.55 5.95 1.70
CA VAL A 323 -20.09 6.63 2.91
C VAL A 323 -19.28 7.87 2.56
N LYS A 324 -19.07 8.75 3.53
CA LYS A 324 -18.24 9.95 3.35
C LYS A 324 -16.83 9.60 2.88
N THR A 325 -16.30 10.45 2.02
CA THR A 325 -14.95 10.35 1.46
C THR A 325 -14.04 11.36 2.13
N PRO A 326 -13.04 10.91 2.91
CA PRO A 326 -12.08 11.82 3.53
C PRO A 326 -11.36 12.68 2.49
N GLY A 327 -11.31 13.99 2.77
CA GLY A 327 -10.75 14.99 1.86
C GLY A 327 -11.74 15.58 0.85
N ILE A 328 -12.96 15.03 0.74
CA ILE A 328 -14.07 15.62 -0.04
C ILE A 328 -15.15 16.12 0.91
N ASP A 329 -15.87 15.24 1.55
CA ASP A 329 -17.01 15.56 2.42
C ASP A 329 -16.82 15.18 3.89
N SER A 330 -15.62 14.72 4.25
CA SER A 330 -15.17 14.54 5.63
C SER A 330 -13.69 14.84 5.80
N ASN A 331 -13.28 15.09 7.04
CA ASN A 331 -11.88 15.14 7.42
C ASN A 331 -11.34 13.70 7.62
N GLY A 332 -10.05 13.52 7.41
CA GLY A 332 -9.39 12.26 7.67
C GLY A 332 -7.87 12.36 7.72
N ILE A 333 -7.22 11.25 7.94
CA ILE A 333 -5.76 11.13 7.94
C ILE A 333 -5.36 9.88 7.15
N ALA A 334 -4.40 10.06 6.25
CA ALA A 334 -3.70 8.96 5.61
C ALA A 334 -2.20 9.04 5.89
N LEU A 335 -1.47 7.96 5.71
CA LEU A 335 -0.03 7.96 5.80
C LEU A 335 0.61 7.87 4.41
N ARG A 336 1.68 8.64 4.22
CA ARG A 336 2.50 8.54 3.02
C ARG A 336 3.17 7.17 2.95
N SER A 337 3.50 6.72 1.76
CA SER A 337 4.06 5.39 1.48
C SER A 337 5.32 5.03 2.28
N ASP A 338 6.10 6.03 2.69
CA ASP A 338 7.27 5.84 3.56
C ASP A 338 6.90 5.59 5.04
N GLY A 339 5.62 5.69 5.40
CA GLY A 339 5.12 5.48 6.76
C GLY A 339 5.43 6.60 7.76
N ILE A 340 6.05 7.69 7.32
CA ILE A 340 6.52 8.79 8.18
C ILE A 340 5.67 10.05 7.97
N GLY A 341 5.30 10.32 6.73
CA GLY A 341 4.52 11.51 6.39
C GLY A 341 3.04 11.35 6.70
N VAL A 342 2.50 12.24 7.53
CA VAL A 342 1.05 12.33 7.78
C VAL A 342 0.42 13.22 6.72
N LEU A 343 -0.61 12.70 6.07
CA LEU A 343 -1.38 13.35 5.01
C LEU A 343 -2.74 13.73 5.56
N LYS A 344 -2.95 15.01 5.84
CA LYS A 344 -4.27 15.52 6.26
C LYS A 344 -5.22 15.56 5.06
N LEU A 345 -6.41 15.06 5.24
CA LEU A 345 -7.51 15.06 4.29
C LEU A 345 -8.59 16.00 4.83
N GLU A 346 -8.67 17.22 4.28
CA GLU A 346 -9.58 18.25 4.77
C GLU A 346 -10.87 18.24 3.94
N LYS A 347 -12.00 18.31 4.62
CA LYS A 347 -13.32 18.46 4.05
C LYS A 347 -13.41 19.70 3.16
N LYS A 348 -14.05 19.57 2.00
CA LYS A 348 -14.28 20.65 1.02
C LYS A 348 -15.75 20.96 0.78
N ILE A 349 -16.62 19.95 0.90
CA ILE A 349 -18.06 20.09 0.68
C ILE A 349 -18.84 19.35 1.77
N ASP A 350 -20.13 19.63 1.88
CA ASP A 350 -21.07 18.92 2.74
C ASP A 350 -21.80 17.81 1.98
N SER A 351 -22.07 16.71 2.65
CA SER A 351 -22.97 15.65 2.17
C SER A 351 -23.76 15.04 3.32
N ASN A 352 -24.82 14.33 2.99
CA ASN A 352 -25.68 13.62 3.94
C ASN A 352 -25.23 12.15 4.14
N TYR A 353 -24.06 11.77 3.61
CA TYR A 353 -23.57 10.41 3.83
C TYR A 353 -23.14 10.20 5.29
N ILE A 354 -23.31 8.98 5.77
CA ILE A 354 -22.79 8.55 7.07
C ILE A 354 -21.25 8.45 7.02
N GLN A 355 -20.58 8.72 8.11
CA GLN A 355 -19.16 8.41 8.23
C GLN A 355 -18.95 6.90 8.37
N LEU A 356 -17.83 6.38 7.89
CA LEU A 356 -17.58 4.93 7.90
C LEU A 356 -17.49 4.39 9.33
N ASP A 357 -16.85 5.11 10.24
CA ASP A 357 -16.76 4.74 11.65
C ASP A 357 -18.11 4.81 12.41
N GLU A 358 -18.99 5.75 12.02
CA GLU A 358 -20.37 5.79 12.54
C GLU A 358 -21.17 4.58 12.05
N LEU A 359 -21.08 4.24 10.76
CA LEU A 359 -21.70 3.05 10.20
C LEU A 359 -21.23 1.78 10.91
N VAL A 360 -19.93 1.68 11.20
CA VAL A 360 -19.38 0.53 11.94
C VAL A 360 -20.00 0.43 13.34
N LYS A 361 -20.17 1.55 14.05
CA LYS A 361 -20.85 1.56 15.36
C LYS A 361 -22.29 1.07 15.25
N GLU A 362 -23.02 1.50 14.22
CA GLU A 362 -24.38 1.00 13.99
C GLU A 362 -24.42 -0.50 13.68
N LEU A 363 -23.41 -1.04 13.01
CA LEU A 363 -23.31 -2.47 12.74
C LEU A 363 -22.95 -3.30 13.98
N THR A 364 -22.28 -2.72 14.97
CA THR A 364 -21.90 -3.38 16.24
C THR A 364 -22.96 -3.28 17.32
N ASN A 365 -23.81 -2.25 17.30
CA ASN A 365 -24.88 -2.11 18.28
C ASN A 365 -25.91 -3.23 18.08
N ASN A 366 -26.03 -4.08 19.10
CA ASN A 366 -27.08 -5.08 19.19
C ASN A 366 -28.31 -4.39 19.78
N ASP A 367 -29.19 -3.88 18.92
CA ASP A 367 -30.58 -3.60 19.27
C ASP A 367 -31.42 -4.85 19.04
#